data_e330238d5150a68e48dbaa2d6c6d4fcf
#
_entry.id   e330238d5150a68e48dbaa2d6c6d4fcf
#
_cell.length_a   1.000
_cell.length_b   1.000
_cell.length_c   1.000
_cell.angle_alpha   90.00
_cell.angle_beta   90.00
_cell.angle_gamma   90.00
#
_symmetry.space_group_name_H-M   'P 1'
#
loop_
_entity.id
_entity.type
_entity.pdbx_description
1 polymer ?
#
loop_
_entity_poly.entity_id
_entity_poly.type
_entity_poly.pdbx_seq_one_letter_code
_entity_poly.pdbx_strand_id
1 'polypeptide(L)'
;MTVARLSVEFVLIAGASTLVMIGAAAALLSGNAIKRVGGILISGFGAVASLAAIGAGSGPVVAGVTVLFVYAVLGAGIVVRLQESYGSIEAPDIDAA
;
A
#
# COMPACT_ATOMS: atom_id res chain seq x y z
N MET A 1 24.65 -18.61 13.10
CA MET A 1 24.30 -18.18 11.73
C MET A 1 22.82 -18.34 11.43
N THR A 2 22.35 -19.58 11.45
CA THR A 2 20.96 -19.89 11.08
C THR A 2 19.95 -19.24 12.00
N VAL A 3 20.21 -19.22 13.31
CA VAL A 3 19.31 -18.64 14.31
C VAL A 3 19.22 -17.13 14.12
N ALA A 4 20.35 -16.46 13.91
CA ALA A 4 20.37 -15.00 13.68
C ALA A 4 19.62 -14.64 12.40
N ARG A 5 19.78 -15.42 11.33
CA ARG A 5 19.08 -15.22 10.07
C ARG A 5 17.58 -15.39 10.23
N LEU A 6 17.14 -16.44 10.93
CA LEU A 6 15.73 -16.68 11.19
C LEU A 6 15.11 -15.56 12.02
N SER A 7 15.87 -15.03 13.00
CA SER A 7 15.40 -13.90 13.80
C SER A 7 15.19 -12.64 12.96
N VAL A 8 16.13 -12.35 12.04
CA VAL A 8 16.01 -11.20 11.14
C VAL A 8 14.84 -11.39 10.20
N GLU A 9 14.69 -12.57 9.60
CA GLU A 9 13.56 -12.87 8.72
C GLU A 9 12.23 -12.70 9.43
N PHE A 10 12.14 -13.21 10.67
CA PHE A 10 10.93 -13.10 11.47
C PHE A 10 10.56 -11.62 11.72
N VAL A 11 11.55 -10.81 12.09
CA VAL A 11 11.32 -9.38 12.36
C VAL A 11 10.87 -8.67 11.08
N LEU A 12 11.50 -8.97 9.96
CA LEU A 12 11.14 -8.36 8.68
C LEU A 12 9.71 -8.74 8.25
N ILE A 13 9.35 -10.01 8.38
CA ILE A 13 8.01 -10.49 8.03
C ILE A 13 6.96 -9.88 8.98
N ALA A 14 7.26 -9.82 10.27
CA ALA A 14 6.37 -9.21 11.24
C ALA A 14 6.15 -7.73 10.94
N GLY A 15 7.21 -6.99 10.64
CA GLY A 15 7.11 -5.59 10.26
C GLY A 15 6.33 -5.39 8.97
N ALA A 16 6.62 -6.21 7.96
CA ALA A 16 5.92 -6.14 6.67
C ALA A 16 4.44 -6.47 6.82
N SER A 17 4.10 -7.48 7.62
CA SER A 17 2.71 -7.85 7.89
C SER A 17 1.98 -6.72 8.61
N THR A 18 2.65 -6.06 9.55
CA THR A 18 2.10 -4.90 10.25
C THR A 18 1.78 -3.78 9.27
N LEU A 19 2.67 -3.51 8.32
CA LEU A 19 2.42 -2.49 7.28
C LEU A 19 1.20 -2.85 6.44
N VAL A 20 1.05 -4.12 6.06
CA VAL A 20 -0.12 -4.57 5.31
C VAL A 20 -1.39 -4.30 6.10
N MET A 21 -1.41 -4.66 7.37
CA MET A 21 -2.58 -4.47 8.23
C MET A 21 -2.92 -3.00 8.43
N ILE A 22 -1.92 -2.19 8.73
CA ILE A 22 -2.11 -0.75 8.96
C ILE A 22 -2.60 -0.08 7.68
N GLY A 23 -1.99 -0.39 6.54
CA GLY A 23 -2.38 0.18 5.27
C GLY A 23 -3.79 -0.22 4.87
N ALA A 24 -4.16 -1.48 5.05
CA ALA A 24 -5.50 -1.96 4.76
C ALA A 24 -6.54 -1.30 5.66
N ALA A 25 -6.24 -1.18 6.95
CA ALA A 25 -7.15 -0.51 7.89
C ALA A 25 -7.36 0.96 7.50
N ALA A 26 -6.29 1.67 7.17
CA ALA A 26 -6.38 3.05 6.72
C ALA A 26 -7.22 3.19 5.46
N ALA A 27 -7.04 2.27 4.50
CA ALA A 27 -7.80 2.30 3.25
C ALA A 27 -9.28 2.04 3.47
N LEU A 28 -9.61 1.08 4.34
CA LEU A 28 -11.00 0.67 4.56
C LEU A 28 -11.77 1.65 5.45
N LEU A 29 -11.09 2.26 6.42
CA LEU A 29 -11.75 3.09 7.43
C LEU A 29 -11.80 4.56 7.05
N SER A 30 -11.03 5.00 6.08
CA SER A 30 -10.98 6.41 5.69
C SER A 30 -12.00 6.73 4.62
N GLY A 31 -12.65 7.89 4.74
CA GLY A 31 -13.50 8.45 3.70
C GLY A 31 -12.76 9.36 2.74
N ASN A 32 -11.47 9.61 2.95
CA ASN A 32 -10.67 10.51 2.14
C ASN A 32 -9.93 9.73 1.05
N ALA A 33 -10.05 10.17 -0.20
CA ALA A 33 -9.47 9.45 -1.34
C ALA A 33 -7.95 9.34 -1.25
N ILE A 34 -7.26 10.41 -0.82
CA ILE A 34 -5.81 10.39 -0.67
C ILE A 34 -5.40 9.36 0.39
N LYS A 35 -6.11 9.32 1.52
CA LYS A 35 -5.83 8.38 2.59
C LYS A 35 -6.09 6.94 2.15
N ARG A 36 -7.13 6.71 1.35
CA ARG A 36 -7.41 5.38 0.79
C ARG A 36 -6.32 4.93 -0.15
N VAL A 37 -5.90 5.80 -1.07
CA VAL A 37 -4.82 5.48 -1.99
C VAL A 37 -3.52 5.25 -1.23
N GLY A 38 -3.19 6.13 -0.29
CA GLY A 38 -2.00 5.99 0.54
C GLY A 38 -2.01 4.72 1.37
N GLY A 39 -3.16 4.36 1.95
CA GLY A 39 -3.32 3.13 2.71
C GLY A 39 -3.08 1.89 1.88
N ILE A 40 -3.61 1.85 0.66
CA ILE A 40 -3.40 0.73 -0.25
C ILE A 40 -1.93 0.65 -0.66
N LEU A 41 -1.27 1.79 -0.90
CA LEU A 41 0.15 1.81 -1.24
C LEU A 41 1.01 1.30 -0.08
N ILE A 42 0.71 1.69 1.15
CA ILE A 42 1.41 1.20 2.33
C ILE A 42 1.23 -0.32 2.46
N SER A 43 0.00 -0.79 2.30
CA SER A 43 -0.30 -2.21 2.34
C SER A 43 0.45 -2.98 1.25
N GLY A 44 0.45 -2.45 0.02
CA GLY A 44 1.18 -3.05 -1.09
C GLY A 44 2.68 -3.06 -0.87
N PHE A 45 3.22 -1.99 -0.30
CA PHE A 45 4.63 -1.92 0.04
C PHE A 45 5.00 -2.99 1.07
N GLY A 46 4.14 -3.20 2.07
CA GLY A 46 4.30 -4.27 3.03
C GLY A 46 4.28 -5.64 2.38
N ALA A 47 3.40 -5.86 1.41
CA ALA A 47 3.33 -7.12 0.67
C ALA A 47 4.63 -7.37 -0.11
N VAL A 48 5.16 -6.36 -0.79
CA VAL A 48 6.43 -6.47 -1.53
C VAL A 48 7.59 -6.74 -0.55
N ALA A 49 7.60 -6.07 0.59
CA ALA A 49 8.61 -6.30 1.62
C ALA A 49 8.55 -7.74 2.14
N SER A 50 7.34 -8.30 2.27
CA SER A 50 7.16 -9.70 2.65
C SER A 50 7.76 -10.64 1.61
N LEU A 51 7.54 -10.37 0.33
CA LEU A 51 8.13 -11.17 -0.75
C LEU A 51 9.66 -11.15 -0.68
N ALA A 52 10.24 -9.99 -0.44
CA ALA A 52 11.68 -9.85 -0.30
C ALA A 52 12.19 -10.62 0.94
N ALA A 53 11.46 -10.53 2.05
CA ALA A 53 11.85 -11.18 3.31
C ALA A 53 11.86 -12.70 3.22
N ILE A 54 10.92 -13.29 2.47
CA ILE A 54 10.87 -14.74 2.31
C ILE A 54 11.80 -15.26 1.20
N GLY A 55 12.56 -14.38 0.54
CA GLY A 55 13.50 -14.80 -0.48
C GLY A 55 12.85 -15.17 -1.80
N ALA A 56 11.77 -14.51 -2.17
CA ALA A 56 11.05 -14.79 -3.41
C ALA A 56 11.87 -14.52 -4.68
N GLY A 57 12.97 -13.78 -4.54
CA GLY A 57 13.84 -13.47 -5.67
C GLY A 57 13.54 -12.10 -6.26
N SER A 58 14.41 -11.65 -7.16
CA SER A 58 14.32 -10.30 -7.74
C SER A 58 13.14 -10.16 -8.69
N GLY A 59 12.76 -11.20 -9.42
CA GLY A 59 11.65 -11.13 -10.37
C GLY A 59 10.32 -10.70 -9.73
N PRO A 60 9.81 -11.44 -8.73
CA PRO A 60 8.57 -11.08 -8.04
C PRO A 60 8.67 -9.72 -7.34
N VAL A 61 9.81 -9.39 -6.73
CA VAL A 61 9.98 -8.11 -6.04
C VAL A 61 9.92 -6.96 -7.02
N VAL A 62 10.63 -7.07 -8.14
CA VAL A 62 10.60 -6.03 -9.19
C VAL A 62 9.20 -5.88 -9.77
N ALA A 63 8.53 -6.99 -10.03
CA ALA A 63 7.15 -6.95 -10.54
C ALA A 63 6.22 -6.24 -9.56
N GLY A 64 6.34 -6.54 -8.28
CA GLY A 64 5.54 -5.90 -7.23
C GLY A 64 5.80 -4.41 -7.14
N VAL A 65 7.05 -3.99 -7.18
CA VAL A 65 7.42 -2.56 -7.16
C VAL A 65 6.84 -1.85 -8.39
N THR A 66 6.94 -2.48 -9.56
CA THR A 66 6.39 -1.92 -10.79
C THR A 66 4.87 -1.71 -10.69
N VAL A 67 4.16 -2.70 -10.18
CA VAL A 67 2.71 -2.60 -9.98
C VAL A 67 2.37 -1.47 -9.01
N LEU A 68 3.10 -1.35 -7.91
CA LEU A 68 2.89 -0.27 -6.96
C LEU A 68 3.14 1.11 -7.59
N PHE A 69 4.17 1.22 -8.41
CA PHE A 69 4.47 2.47 -9.08
C PHE A 69 3.32 2.88 -10.02
N VAL A 70 2.84 1.94 -10.83
CA VAL A 70 1.71 2.17 -11.74
C VAL A 70 0.46 2.54 -10.92
N TYR A 71 0.21 1.82 -9.84
CA TYR A 71 -0.93 2.11 -8.97
C TYR A 71 -0.84 3.52 -8.38
N ALA A 72 0.35 3.95 -7.96
CA ALA A 72 0.55 5.28 -7.39
C ALA A 72 0.22 6.37 -8.42
N VAL A 73 0.67 6.20 -9.65
CA VAL A 73 0.40 7.17 -10.74
C VAL A 73 -1.09 7.23 -11.05
N LEU A 74 -1.74 6.07 -11.19
CA LEU A 74 -3.17 6.01 -11.46
C LEU A 74 -3.99 6.56 -10.30
N GLY A 75 -3.61 6.23 -9.08
CA GLY A 75 -4.27 6.73 -7.87
C GLY A 75 -4.18 8.24 -7.75
N ALA A 76 -3.02 8.80 -8.01
CA ALA A 76 -2.84 10.25 -8.00
C ALA A 76 -3.72 10.92 -9.04
N GLY A 77 -3.82 10.35 -10.24
CA GLY A 77 -4.69 10.87 -11.30
C GLY A 77 -6.15 10.84 -10.91
N ILE A 78 -6.60 9.76 -10.27
CA ILE A 78 -7.98 9.63 -9.79
C ILE A 78 -8.28 10.69 -8.73
N VAL A 79 -7.36 10.87 -7.77
CA VAL A 79 -7.54 11.86 -6.70
C VAL A 79 -7.65 13.26 -7.28
N VAL A 80 -6.81 13.60 -8.26
CA VAL A 80 -6.86 14.90 -8.93
C VAL A 80 -8.21 15.09 -9.64
N ARG A 81 -8.69 14.07 -10.33
CA ARG A 81 -9.99 14.12 -11.02
C ARG A 81 -11.15 14.28 -10.06
N LEU A 82 -11.11 13.61 -8.93
CA LEU A 82 -12.14 13.75 -7.91
C LEU A 82 -12.17 15.19 -7.38
N GLN A 83 -11.00 15.77 -7.12
CA GLN A 83 -10.90 17.14 -6.65
C GLN A 83 -11.44 18.12 -7.70
N GLU A 84 -11.12 17.91 -8.97
CA GLU A 84 -11.58 18.79 -10.06
C GLU A 84 -13.09 18.66 -10.31
N SER A 85 -13.62 17.42 -10.24
CA SER A 85 -15.02 17.15 -10.57
C SER A 85 -15.98 17.50 -9.44
N TYR A 86 -15.60 17.25 -8.20
CA TYR A 86 -16.48 17.38 -7.04
C TYR A 86 -16.03 18.48 -6.06
N GLY A 87 -14.85 19.04 -6.26
CA GLY A 87 -14.29 20.04 -5.35
C GLY A 87 -13.85 19.43 -4.00
N SER A 88 -13.86 18.12 -3.88
CA SER A 88 -13.53 17.43 -2.64
C SER A 88 -13.08 16.02 -2.94
N ILE A 89 -12.24 15.47 -2.05
CA ILE A 89 -11.82 14.07 -2.08
C ILE A 89 -12.44 13.27 -0.93
N GLU A 90 -13.35 13.88 -0.19
CA GLU A 90 -14.07 13.21 0.90
C GLU A 90 -15.27 12.45 0.34
N ALA A 91 -15.41 11.18 0.69
CA ALA A 91 -16.49 10.34 0.19
C ALA A 91 -17.89 10.88 0.48
N PRO A 92 -18.19 11.45 1.66
CA PRO A 92 -19.50 12.03 1.90
C PRO A 92 -19.87 13.15 0.95
N ASP A 93 -18.92 14.00 0.57
CA ASP A 93 -19.15 15.11 -0.36
C ASP A 93 -19.41 14.59 -1.77
N ILE A 94 -18.67 13.55 -2.20
CA ILE A 94 -18.84 12.93 -3.51
C ILE A 94 -20.17 12.21 -3.58
N ASP A 95 -20.55 11.48 -2.54
CA ASP A 95 -21.80 10.73 -2.48
C ASP A 95 -23.02 11.66 -2.46
N ALA A 96 -22.88 12.85 -1.90
CA ALA A 96 -23.93 13.86 -1.87
C ALA A 96 -24.12 14.55 -3.22
N ALA A 97 -23.10 14.53 -4.05
CA ALA A 97 -23.16 15.14 -5.38
C ALA A 97 -24.01 14.31 -6.32
#